data_e7346be1b3b01c476269014ce5711305
#
_entry.id   e7346be1b3b01c476269014ce5711305
#
_cell.length_a   1.000
_cell.length_b   1.000
_cell.length_c   1.000
_cell.angle_alpha   90.00
_cell.angle_beta   90.00
_cell.angle_gamma   90.00
#
_symmetry.space_group_name_H-M   'P 1'
#
loop_
_entity.id
_entity.type
_entity.pdbx_description
1 polymer ?
#
loop_
_entity_poly.entity_id
_entity_poly.type
_entity_poly.pdbx_seq_one_letter_code
_entity_poly.pdbx_strand_id
1 'polypeptide(L)'
;GKPEIIPLCMSLLRRQGGKLVVIGNSPAGSTFQLKPDVFNLGKSILGSWGGNTNPDLDFIDYSKTLNNSSNFLKKLISKTYSLENINEALKDLSNGQVGRPLIRM
;
A
#
# COMPACT_ATOMS: atom_id res chain seq x y z
N GLY A 1 -0.13 0.87 -7.23
CA GLY A 1 -0.51 2.27 -7.07
C GLY A 1 -0.78 2.95 -8.41
N LYS A 2 -1.61 3.96 -8.39
CA LYS A 2 -1.94 4.78 -9.56
C LYS A 2 -1.18 6.09 -9.45
N PRO A 3 -0.32 6.46 -10.42
CA PRO A 3 0.53 7.65 -10.33
C PRO A 3 -0.26 8.96 -10.25
N GLU A 4 -1.43 9.03 -10.87
CA GLU A 4 -2.32 10.19 -10.87
C GLU A 4 -2.89 10.54 -9.49
N ILE A 5 -2.86 9.60 -8.54
CA ILE A 5 -3.29 9.85 -7.16
C ILE A 5 -2.29 10.73 -6.40
N ILE A 6 -1.02 10.72 -6.76
CA ILE A 6 0.01 11.49 -6.07
C ILE A 6 -0.28 13.00 -6.14
N PRO A 7 -0.52 13.61 -7.32
CA PRO A 7 -0.90 15.02 -7.39
C PRO A 7 -2.21 15.34 -6.65
N LEU A 8 -3.19 14.44 -6.72
CA LEU A 8 -4.44 14.61 -5.99
C LEU A 8 -4.20 14.64 -4.47
N CYS A 9 -3.45 13.67 -3.93
CA CYS A 9 -3.11 13.66 -2.51
C CYS A 9 -2.33 14.91 -2.10
N MET A 10 -1.39 15.39 -2.94
CA MET A 10 -0.66 16.64 -2.66
C MET A 10 -1.57 17.85 -2.58
N SER A 11 -2.64 17.90 -3.39
CA SER A 11 -3.63 19.00 -3.34
C SER A 11 -4.45 19.00 -2.04
N LEU A 12 -4.72 17.81 -1.50
CA LEU A 12 -5.51 17.64 -0.26
C LEU A 12 -4.70 17.88 1.02
N LEU A 13 -3.38 17.95 0.94
CA LEU A 13 -2.56 18.25 2.10
C LEU A 13 -2.81 19.68 2.59
N ARG A 14 -2.64 19.87 3.92
CA ARG A 14 -2.64 21.23 4.49
C ARG A 14 -1.75 22.16 3.68
N ARG A 15 -2.13 23.43 3.62
CA ARG A 15 -1.48 24.43 2.76
C ARG A 15 0.03 24.53 2.99
N GLN A 16 0.48 24.53 4.25
CA GLN A 16 1.90 24.65 4.60
C GLN A 16 2.41 23.40 5.29
N GLY A 17 3.59 22.93 4.89
CA GLY A 17 4.34 21.85 5.56
C GLY A 17 3.63 20.47 5.54
N GLY A 18 2.68 20.23 4.63
CA GLY A 18 2.02 18.96 4.49
C GLY A 18 3.00 17.88 3.99
N LYS A 19 2.89 16.65 4.49
CA LYS A 19 3.74 15.53 4.10
C LYS A 19 2.89 14.41 3.47
N LEU A 20 3.31 13.94 2.31
CA LEU A 20 2.76 12.75 1.64
C LEU A 20 3.76 11.62 1.75
N VAL A 21 3.32 10.46 2.24
CA VAL A 21 4.13 9.23 2.23
C VAL A 21 3.58 8.29 1.16
N VAL A 22 4.42 7.93 0.20
CA VAL A 22 4.10 7.02 -0.89
C VAL A 22 4.58 5.62 -0.51
N ILE A 23 3.65 4.68 -0.36
CA ILE A 23 3.91 3.30 0.05
C ILE A 23 3.66 2.33 -1.12
N GLY A 24 2.63 2.61 -1.94
CA GLY A 24 2.26 1.75 -3.06
C GLY A 24 3.15 1.98 -4.28
N ASN A 25 3.48 0.89 -4.99
CA ASN A 25 4.25 0.96 -6.22
C ASN A 25 3.34 1.24 -7.42
N SER A 26 3.72 2.21 -8.24
CA SER A 26 3.15 2.40 -9.58
C SER A 26 3.84 1.47 -10.58
N PRO A 27 3.21 1.19 -11.73
CA PRO A 27 3.88 0.44 -12.80
C PRO A 27 5.20 1.08 -13.20
N ALA A 28 6.18 0.27 -13.59
CA ALA A 28 7.49 0.77 -14.02
C ALA A 28 7.33 1.77 -15.19
N GLY A 29 8.10 2.85 -15.16
CA GLY A 29 8.02 3.92 -16.17
C GLY A 29 6.84 4.89 -15.99
N SER A 30 5.98 4.69 -15.00
CA SER A 30 4.92 5.66 -14.69
C SER A 30 5.48 7.01 -14.27
N THR A 31 4.81 8.07 -14.70
CA THR A 31 5.15 9.45 -14.36
C THR A 31 3.95 10.18 -13.78
N PHE A 32 4.22 11.22 -13.02
CA PHE A 32 3.22 12.18 -12.57
C PHE A 32 3.80 13.59 -12.64
N GLN A 33 2.92 14.59 -12.67
CA GLN A 33 3.32 15.99 -12.72
C GLN A 33 2.87 16.73 -11.47
N LEU A 34 3.72 17.58 -10.95
CA LEU A 34 3.42 18.50 -9.86
C LEU A 34 3.83 19.93 -10.25
N LYS A 35 3.07 20.89 -9.77
CA LYS A 35 3.47 22.29 -9.88
C LYS A 35 4.57 22.56 -8.83
N PRO A 36 5.69 23.23 -9.21
CA PRO A 36 6.80 23.50 -8.27
C PRO A 36 6.39 24.30 -7.03
N ASP A 37 5.36 25.14 -7.13
CA ASP A 37 4.87 25.99 -6.05
C ASP A 37 4.43 25.22 -4.80
N VAL A 38 4.02 23.95 -4.96
CA VAL A 38 3.66 23.12 -3.81
C VAL A 38 4.83 22.91 -2.84
N PHE A 39 6.06 22.89 -3.36
CA PHE A 39 7.27 22.74 -2.55
C PHE A 39 7.67 24.05 -1.86
N ASN A 40 7.38 25.20 -2.46
CA ASN A 40 7.61 26.51 -1.85
C ASN A 40 6.78 26.72 -0.58
N LEU A 41 5.68 25.99 -0.44
CA LEU A 41 4.87 25.95 0.76
C LEU A 41 5.36 24.94 1.82
N GLY A 42 6.55 24.37 1.62
CA GLY A 42 7.14 23.38 2.53
C GLY A 42 6.45 22.02 2.52
N LYS A 43 5.66 21.71 1.48
CA LYS A 43 5.12 20.37 1.32
C LYS A 43 6.22 19.40 0.88
N SER A 44 6.12 18.14 1.27
CA SER A 44 7.11 17.11 0.95
C SER A 44 6.46 15.81 0.52
N ILE A 45 7.17 15.07 -0.33
CA ILE A 45 6.85 13.70 -0.71
C ILE A 45 7.98 12.81 -0.20
N LEU A 46 7.63 11.76 0.49
CA LEU A 46 8.55 10.77 1.06
C LEU A 46 8.18 9.39 0.51
N GLY A 47 9.19 8.63 0.11
CA GLY A 47 9.01 7.22 -0.19
C GLY A 47 9.10 6.38 1.09
N SER A 48 8.42 5.24 1.10
CA SER A 48 8.58 4.22 2.14
C SER A 48 8.72 2.86 1.47
N TRP A 49 9.86 2.24 1.66
CA TRP A 49 10.11 0.87 1.21
C TRP A 49 9.80 -0.10 2.34
N GLY A 50 8.63 -0.77 2.27
CA GLY A 50 8.21 -1.72 3.30
C GLY A 50 8.14 -1.15 4.72
N GLY A 51 7.90 0.17 4.89
CA GLY A 51 7.90 0.81 6.20
C GLY A 51 9.29 0.98 6.82
N ASN A 52 10.37 0.81 6.04
CA ASN A 52 11.75 0.71 6.53
C ASN A 52 11.95 -0.43 7.55
N THR A 53 11.18 -1.51 7.38
CA THR A 53 11.20 -2.67 8.26
C THR A 53 12.56 -3.36 8.21
N ASN A 54 13.11 -3.67 9.38
CA ASN A 54 14.20 -4.64 9.54
C ASN A 54 13.58 -5.99 9.95
N PRO A 55 13.49 -6.99 9.04
CA PRO A 55 12.81 -8.24 9.32
C PRO A 55 13.35 -8.98 10.55
N ASP A 56 14.67 -8.94 10.77
CA ASP A 56 15.32 -9.66 11.86
C ASP A 56 14.93 -9.12 13.24
N LEU A 57 14.60 -7.84 13.33
CA LEU A 57 14.21 -7.18 14.57
C LEU A 57 12.68 -7.07 14.71
N ASP A 58 12.02 -6.63 13.64
CA ASP A 58 10.63 -6.20 13.72
C ASP A 58 9.63 -7.37 13.70
N PHE A 59 10.00 -8.55 13.15
CA PHE A 59 9.10 -9.71 13.11
C PHE A 59 8.72 -10.22 14.49
N ILE A 60 9.59 -10.08 15.47
CA ILE A 60 9.29 -10.46 16.86
C ILE A 60 8.15 -9.58 17.39
N ASP A 61 8.20 -8.28 17.16
CA ASP A 61 7.20 -7.35 17.66
C ASP A 61 5.90 -7.42 16.83
N TYR A 62 6.00 -7.67 15.53
CA TYR A 62 4.83 -7.96 14.69
C TYR A 62 4.12 -9.22 15.16
N SER A 63 4.84 -10.30 15.48
CA SER A 63 4.23 -11.54 15.96
C SER A 63 3.49 -11.35 17.29
N LYS A 64 4.05 -10.58 18.22
CA LYS A 64 3.38 -10.23 19.49
C LYS A 64 2.09 -9.43 19.25
N THR A 65 2.16 -8.42 18.36
CA THR A 65 1.02 -7.59 18.01
C THR A 65 -0.09 -8.40 17.35
N LEU A 66 0.28 -9.31 16.44
CA LEU A 66 -0.66 -10.14 15.70
C LEU A 66 -1.31 -11.23 16.58
N ASN A 67 -0.57 -11.81 17.51
CA ASN A 67 -1.14 -12.78 18.47
C ASN A 67 -2.22 -12.16 19.35
N ASN A 68 -2.07 -10.88 19.70
CA ASN A 68 -3.07 -10.13 20.46
C ASN A 68 -4.26 -9.66 19.56
N SER A 69 -4.16 -9.80 18.26
CA SER A 69 -5.11 -9.27 17.27
C SER A 69 -5.53 -10.33 16.24
N SER A 70 -5.82 -11.55 16.69
CA SER A 70 -6.15 -12.70 15.81
C SER A 70 -7.27 -12.39 14.79
N ASN A 71 -8.22 -11.52 15.12
CA ASN A 71 -9.28 -11.09 14.21
C ASN A 71 -8.77 -10.16 13.08
N PHE A 72 -7.63 -9.49 13.25
CA PHE A 72 -7.08 -8.60 12.23
C PHE A 72 -6.56 -9.40 11.03
N LEU A 73 -5.81 -10.49 11.28
CA LEU A 73 -5.30 -11.35 10.21
C LEU A 73 -6.42 -11.97 9.38
N LYS A 74 -7.51 -12.40 10.04
CA LYS A 74 -8.69 -12.96 9.34
C LYS A 74 -9.33 -11.95 8.40
N LYS A 75 -9.31 -10.65 8.74
CA LYS A 75 -9.86 -9.59 7.90
C LYS A 75 -8.96 -9.26 6.70
N LEU A 76 -7.66 -9.55 6.76
CA LEU A 76 -6.73 -9.35 5.63
C LEU A 76 -6.97 -10.39 4.52
N ILE A 77 -7.33 -11.62 4.89
CA ILE A 77 -7.64 -12.68 3.92
C ILE A 77 -9.08 -12.48 3.45
N SER A 78 -9.24 -12.00 2.23
CA SER A 78 -10.55 -11.65 1.70
C SER A 78 -11.32 -12.84 1.14
N LYS A 79 -10.63 -13.78 0.50
CA LYS A 79 -11.22 -14.99 -0.11
C LYS A 79 -10.15 -16.07 -0.26
N THR A 80 -10.55 -17.33 -0.13
CA THR A 80 -9.69 -18.50 -0.37
C THR A 80 -10.10 -19.17 -1.67
N TYR A 81 -9.11 -19.55 -2.50
CA TYR A 81 -9.30 -20.26 -3.76
C TYR A 81 -8.51 -21.56 -3.73
N SER A 82 -8.94 -22.55 -4.52
CA SER A 82 -8.08 -23.71 -4.82
C SER A 82 -7.01 -23.34 -5.85
N LEU A 83 -5.99 -24.18 -5.98
CA LEU A 83 -4.93 -23.95 -6.96
C LEU A 83 -5.47 -23.91 -8.39
N GLU A 84 -6.47 -24.74 -8.71
CA GLU A 84 -7.10 -24.79 -10.04
C GLU A 84 -7.76 -23.44 -10.41
N ASN A 85 -8.19 -22.68 -9.40
CA ASN A 85 -8.88 -21.40 -9.57
C ASN A 85 -7.93 -20.17 -9.42
N ILE A 86 -6.61 -20.38 -9.57
CA ILE A 86 -5.62 -19.30 -9.43
C ILE A 86 -5.86 -18.16 -10.42
N ASN A 87 -6.30 -18.44 -11.63
CA ASN A 87 -6.58 -17.42 -12.63
C ASN A 87 -7.79 -16.55 -12.25
N GLU A 88 -8.81 -17.14 -11.59
CA GLU A 88 -9.93 -16.40 -11.04
C GLU A 88 -9.44 -15.49 -9.90
N ALA A 89 -8.61 -16.00 -9.00
CA ALA A 89 -8.04 -15.22 -7.91
C ALA A 89 -7.25 -14.00 -8.40
N LEU A 90 -6.45 -14.18 -9.45
CA LEU A 90 -5.69 -13.08 -10.08
C LEU A 90 -6.60 -12.06 -10.74
N LYS A 91 -7.67 -12.49 -11.40
CA LYS A 91 -8.67 -11.61 -12.02
C LYS A 91 -9.40 -10.80 -10.95
N ASP A 92 -9.86 -11.44 -9.88
CA ASP A 92 -10.55 -10.77 -8.77
C ASP A 92 -9.62 -9.75 -8.08
N LEU A 93 -8.34 -10.07 -7.92
CA LEU A 93 -7.34 -9.17 -7.38
C LEU A 93 -7.12 -7.95 -8.30
N SER A 94 -6.99 -8.17 -9.61
CA SER A 94 -6.78 -7.09 -10.57
C SER A 94 -7.97 -6.14 -10.65
N ASN A 95 -9.18 -6.67 -10.45
CA ASN A 95 -10.44 -5.90 -10.42
C ASN A 95 -10.73 -5.24 -9.06
N GLY A 96 -9.86 -5.44 -8.05
CA GLY A 96 -10.03 -4.88 -6.71
C GLY A 96 -11.16 -5.53 -5.90
N GLN A 97 -11.66 -6.70 -6.32
CA GLN A 97 -12.72 -7.43 -5.62
C GLN A 97 -12.21 -8.14 -4.36
N VAL A 98 -10.93 -8.45 -4.33
CA VAL A 98 -10.23 -9.07 -3.19
C VAL A 98 -8.96 -8.30 -2.87
N GLY A 99 -8.62 -8.18 -1.58
CA GLY A 99 -7.40 -7.50 -1.14
C GLY A 99 -6.20 -8.46 -1.01
N ARG A 100 -6.44 -9.61 -0.41
CA ARG A 100 -5.43 -10.67 -0.17
C ARG A 100 -6.07 -12.02 -0.41
N PRO A 101 -6.08 -12.53 -1.66
CA PRO A 101 -6.55 -13.88 -1.95
C PRO A 101 -5.57 -14.91 -1.38
N LEU A 102 -6.08 -15.95 -0.77
CA LEU A 102 -5.32 -17.09 -0.29
C LEU A 102 -5.49 -18.26 -1.26
N ILE A 103 -4.40 -18.88 -1.68
CA ILE A 103 -4.44 -20.10 -2.49
C ILE A 103 -4.19 -21.30 -1.56
N ARG A 104 -5.12 -22.24 -1.57
CA ARG A 104 -4.97 -23.51 -0.86
C ARG A 104 -4.37 -24.52 -1.86
N MET A 105 -3.24 -25.08 -1.50
CA MET A 105 -2.59 -26.19 -2.18
C MET A 105 -3.06 -27.51 -1.61
#